data_00e8d0d5657a46e129c19b032d01fe71
#
_entry.id   00e8d0d5657a46e129c19b032d01fe71
#
_cell.length_a   1.000
_cell.length_b   1.000
_cell.length_c   1.000
_cell.angle_alpha   90.00
_cell.angle_beta   90.00
_cell.angle_gamma   90.00
#
_symmetry.space_group_name_H-M   'P 1'
#
loop_
_entity.id
_entity.type
_entity.pdbx_description
1 polymer ?
#
loop_
_entity_poly.entity_id
_entity_poly.type
_entity_poly.pdbx_seq_one_letter_code
_entity_poly.pdbx_strand_id
1 'polypeptide(L)'
;MFEAGEVVGGGVAQVGTAFATYALGRVAKSPRTAAVGADLVRAQILNAVLTQGVKLSVGRTRPDGSRFSFPSGHTSSSFATAAVLQRHFGWRAGVPAYGLAAYIAGSRLQENKHYLSDVVFGAAIGIVAGRTVTIGRGQARFAVAPVAAPGGAGVGLTWVGRQ
;
A
#
# COMPACT_ATOMS: atom_id res chain seq x y z
N MET A 1 -8.18 -7.78 -22.55
CA MET A 1 -6.89 -7.05 -22.49
C MET A 1 -6.53 -6.57 -21.07
N PHE A 2 -7.46 -6.49 -20.13
CA PHE A 2 -7.22 -5.97 -18.76
C PHE A 2 -7.28 -7.04 -17.65
N GLU A 3 -7.48 -8.32 -17.97
CA GLU A 3 -7.47 -9.43 -16.99
C GLU A 3 -6.16 -9.46 -16.13
N ALA A 4 -5.04 -9.10 -16.76
CA ALA A 4 -3.77 -9.00 -16.04
C ALA A 4 -3.81 -7.96 -14.90
N GLY A 5 -4.53 -6.84 -15.07
CA GLY A 5 -4.71 -5.82 -14.04
C GLY A 5 -5.53 -6.32 -12.85
N GLU A 6 -6.49 -7.21 -13.09
CA GLU A 6 -7.29 -7.83 -12.04
C GLU A 6 -6.46 -8.78 -11.18
N VAL A 7 -5.68 -9.65 -11.80
CA VAL A 7 -4.83 -10.61 -11.08
C VAL A 7 -3.70 -9.90 -10.33
N VAL A 8 -2.94 -9.05 -11.01
CA VAL A 8 -1.76 -8.37 -10.43
C VAL A 8 -2.15 -7.34 -9.36
N GLY A 9 -3.26 -6.61 -9.55
CA GLY A 9 -3.76 -5.64 -8.59
C GLY A 9 -4.56 -6.26 -7.44
N GLY A 10 -4.90 -7.54 -7.53
CA GLY A 10 -5.66 -8.26 -6.52
C GLY A 10 -4.94 -8.32 -5.17
N GLY A 11 -5.69 -8.14 -4.07
CA GLY A 11 -5.12 -8.15 -2.72
C GLY A 11 -4.33 -9.43 -2.41
N VAL A 12 -4.79 -10.58 -2.90
CA VAL A 12 -4.10 -11.88 -2.71
C VAL A 12 -2.74 -11.88 -3.39
N ALA A 13 -2.65 -11.39 -4.64
CA ALA A 13 -1.38 -11.32 -5.38
C ALA A 13 -0.41 -10.33 -4.72
N GLN A 14 -0.90 -9.17 -4.30
CA GLN A 14 -0.08 -8.15 -3.62
C GLN A 14 0.45 -8.63 -2.27
N VAL A 15 -0.40 -9.25 -1.45
CA VAL A 15 -0.01 -9.83 -0.16
C VAL A 15 0.94 -11.01 -0.37
N GLY A 16 0.65 -11.90 -1.31
CA GLY A 16 1.50 -13.04 -1.65
C GLY A 16 2.90 -12.60 -2.08
N THR A 17 3.00 -11.59 -2.97
CA THR A 17 4.27 -11.00 -3.40
C THR A 17 5.05 -10.37 -2.23
N ALA A 18 4.34 -9.69 -1.31
CA ALA A 18 4.96 -9.09 -0.13
C ALA A 18 5.59 -10.16 0.79
N PHE A 19 4.85 -11.23 1.09
CA PHE A 19 5.36 -12.36 1.88
C PHE A 19 6.50 -13.09 1.18
N ALA A 20 6.38 -13.34 -0.13
CA ALA A 20 7.44 -13.98 -0.91
C ALA A 20 8.74 -13.15 -0.87
N THR A 21 8.62 -11.82 -1.03
CA THR A 21 9.78 -10.91 -0.93
C THR A 21 10.43 -10.99 0.45
N TYR A 22 9.63 -11.01 1.51
CA TYR A 22 10.14 -11.15 2.88
C TYR A 22 10.85 -12.48 3.08
N ALA A 23 10.23 -13.60 2.70
CA ALA A 23 10.79 -14.94 2.84
C ALA A 23 12.08 -15.10 2.06
N LEU A 24 12.12 -14.66 0.80
CA LEU A 24 13.32 -14.66 -0.03
C LEU A 24 14.45 -13.86 0.60
N GLY A 25 14.16 -12.68 1.15
CA GLY A 25 15.14 -11.87 1.86
C GLY A 25 15.73 -12.59 3.09
N ARG A 26 14.90 -13.36 3.81
CA ARG A 26 15.34 -14.15 4.98
C ARG A 26 16.21 -15.33 4.54
N VAL A 27 15.78 -16.09 3.53
CA VAL A 27 16.50 -17.28 3.01
C VAL A 27 17.83 -16.87 2.38
N ALA A 28 17.82 -15.81 1.56
CA ALA A 28 19.02 -15.27 0.91
C ALA A 28 19.94 -14.47 1.86
N LYS A 29 19.60 -14.38 3.15
CA LYS A 29 20.34 -13.58 4.15
C LYS A 29 20.58 -12.14 3.70
N SER A 30 19.62 -11.55 2.96
CA SER A 30 19.68 -10.18 2.49
C SER A 30 18.82 -9.27 3.41
N PRO A 31 19.43 -8.51 4.33
CA PRO A 31 18.68 -7.63 5.24
C PRO A 31 17.86 -6.59 4.49
N ARG A 32 18.37 -6.10 3.36
CA ARG A 32 17.69 -5.10 2.54
C ARG A 32 16.41 -5.68 1.93
N THR A 33 16.47 -6.85 1.31
CA THR A 33 15.30 -7.52 0.70
C THR A 33 14.27 -7.89 1.77
N ALA A 34 14.71 -8.40 2.92
CA ALA A 34 13.83 -8.71 4.05
C ALA A 34 13.13 -7.45 4.59
N ALA A 35 13.83 -6.32 4.68
CA ALA A 35 13.24 -5.06 5.10
C ALA A 35 12.18 -4.55 4.12
N VAL A 36 12.44 -4.64 2.81
CA VAL A 36 11.45 -4.31 1.76
C VAL A 36 10.21 -5.18 1.91
N GLY A 37 10.38 -6.50 2.00
CA GLY A 37 9.27 -7.43 2.16
C GLY A 37 8.45 -7.19 3.44
N ALA A 38 9.13 -6.90 4.56
CA ALA A 38 8.45 -6.57 5.82
C ALA A 38 7.61 -5.29 5.71
N ASP A 39 8.14 -4.25 5.06
CA ASP A 39 7.40 -3.00 4.87
C ASP A 39 6.25 -3.17 3.86
N LEU A 40 6.42 -4.00 2.82
CA LEU A 40 5.32 -4.38 1.93
C LEU A 40 4.19 -5.09 2.69
N VAL A 41 4.51 -6.08 3.52
CA VAL A 41 3.52 -6.80 4.35
C VAL A 41 2.76 -5.82 5.26
N ARG A 42 3.48 -4.95 5.98
CA ARG A 42 2.86 -3.96 6.87
C ARG A 42 1.98 -2.98 6.10
N ALA A 43 2.43 -2.52 4.92
CA ALA A 43 1.67 -1.62 4.07
C ALA A 43 0.37 -2.28 3.59
N GLN A 44 0.42 -3.55 3.18
CA GLN A 44 -0.78 -4.26 2.74
C GLN A 44 -1.77 -4.50 3.90
N ILE A 45 -1.28 -4.82 5.09
CA ILE A 45 -2.14 -4.96 6.28
C ILE A 45 -2.82 -3.63 6.61
N LEU A 46 -2.06 -2.54 6.72
CA LEU A 46 -2.61 -1.22 7.02
C LEU A 46 -3.60 -0.77 5.94
N ASN A 47 -3.23 -0.95 4.66
CA ASN A 47 -4.09 -0.66 3.52
C ASN A 47 -5.39 -1.47 3.56
N ALA A 48 -5.33 -2.77 3.87
CA ALA A 48 -6.50 -3.62 3.97
C ALA A 48 -7.45 -3.15 5.08
N VAL A 49 -6.92 -2.83 6.26
CA VAL A 49 -7.72 -2.31 7.39
C VAL A 49 -8.42 -1.01 7.00
N LEU A 50 -7.70 -0.03 6.44
CA LEU A 50 -8.26 1.25 6.03
C LEU A 50 -9.30 1.08 4.91
N THR A 51 -8.96 0.32 3.88
CA THR A 51 -9.81 0.11 2.71
C THR A 51 -11.09 -0.62 3.09
N GLN A 52 -11.01 -1.70 3.88
CA GLN A 52 -12.19 -2.46 4.31
C GLN A 52 -13.04 -1.68 5.30
N GLY A 53 -12.43 -0.95 6.22
CA GLY A 53 -13.16 -0.08 7.15
C GLY A 53 -14.03 0.94 6.41
N VAL A 54 -13.45 1.67 5.46
CA VAL A 54 -14.21 2.63 4.63
C VAL A 54 -15.23 1.93 3.74
N LYS A 55 -14.87 0.79 3.15
CA LYS A 55 -15.76 0.02 2.26
C LYS A 55 -17.03 -0.44 2.97
N LEU A 56 -16.90 -0.94 4.18
CA LEU A 56 -18.05 -1.39 4.99
C LEU A 56 -18.90 -0.21 5.48
N SER A 57 -18.28 0.92 5.81
CA SER A 57 -19.00 2.12 6.26
C SER A 57 -19.80 2.79 5.14
N VAL A 58 -19.27 2.81 3.91
CA VAL A 58 -19.90 3.52 2.78
C VAL A 58 -20.90 2.63 2.02
N GLY A 59 -20.57 1.36 1.80
CA GLY A 59 -21.46 0.38 1.16
C GLY A 59 -21.88 0.71 -0.28
N ARG A 60 -21.15 1.59 -1.01
CA ARG A 60 -21.52 2.11 -2.33
C ARG A 60 -21.70 0.99 -3.37
N THR A 61 -22.75 1.09 -4.17
CA THR A 61 -22.97 0.21 -5.33
C THR A 61 -21.99 0.54 -6.46
N ARG A 62 -21.49 -0.47 -7.15
CA ARG A 62 -20.59 -0.35 -8.31
C ARG A 62 -21.36 0.02 -9.59
N PRO A 63 -20.66 0.49 -10.63
CA PRO A 63 -21.28 0.68 -11.94
C PRO A 63 -21.92 -0.59 -12.54
N ASP A 64 -21.38 -1.77 -12.20
CA ASP A 64 -21.92 -3.08 -12.63
C ASP A 64 -23.07 -3.60 -11.77
N GLY A 65 -23.56 -2.82 -10.79
CA GLY A 65 -24.64 -3.18 -9.87
C GLY A 65 -24.22 -3.97 -8.64
N SER A 66 -22.99 -4.48 -8.56
CA SER A 66 -22.49 -5.19 -7.37
C SER A 66 -22.19 -4.22 -6.22
N ARG A 67 -21.98 -4.75 -5.00
CA ARG A 67 -21.77 -3.93 -3.79
C ARG A 67 -20.29 -3.60 -3.53
N PHE A 68 -20.08 -2.63 -2.65
CA PHE A 68 -18.77 -2.27 -2.12
C PHE A 68 -17.81 -1.69 -3.15
N SER A 69 -18.27 -0.66 -3.89
CA SER A 69 -17.46 0.06 -4.86
C SER A 69 -16.34 0.89 -4.20
N PHE A 70 -16.70 1.68 -3.19
CA PHE A 70 -15.80 2.68 -2.60
C PHE A 70 -15.12 2.17 -1.33
N PRO A 71 -13.82 2.35 -1.20
CA PRO A 71 -12.85 2.70 -2.24
C PRO A 71 -12.36 1.48 -3.04
N SER A 72 -11.59 1.71 -4.13
CA SER A 72 -11.02 0.62 -4.94
C SER A 72 -9.88 -0.09 -4.23
N GLY A 73 -10.08 -1.37 -3.88
CA GLY A 73 -9.08 -2.19 -3.20
C GLY A 73 -7.87 -2.54 -4.09
N HIS A 74 -8.09 -2.82 -5.38
CA HIS A 74 -7.01 -3.09 -6.34
C HIS A 74 -6.10 -1.87 -6.50
N THR A 75 -6.69 -0.70 -6.62
CA THR A 75 -5.95 0.55 -6.71
C THR A 75 -5.17 0.82 -5.43
N SER A 76 -5.82 0.72 -4.27
CA SER A 76 -5.16 1.04 -3.01
C SER A 76 -3.98 0.10 -2.71
N SER A 77 -4.11 -1.20 -2.95
CA SER A 77 -3.00 -2.16 -2.74
C SER A 77 -1.84 -1.93 -3.69
N SER A 78 -2.10 -1.63 -4.96
CA SER A 78 -1.06 -1.35 -5.95
C SER A 78 -0.29 -0.06 -5.65
N PHE A 79 -1.01 1.01 -5.25
CA PHE A 79 -0.37 2.27 -4.84
C PHE A 79 0.40 2.15 -3.52
N ALA A 80 -0.04 1.29 -2.59
CA ALA A 80 0.71 1.00 -1.37
C ALA A 80 2.05 0.33 -1.69
N THR A 81 2.06 -0.68 -2.58
CA THR A 81 3.28 -1.31 -3.07
C THR A 81 4.19 -0.30 -3.77
N ALA A 82 3.65 0.53 -4.67
CA ALA A 82 4.43 1.54 -5.38
C ALA A 82 5.08 2.54 -4.42
N ALA A 83 4.36 2.97 -3.39
CA ALA A 83 4.88 3.88 -2.37
C ALA A 83 6.03 3.26 -1.58
N VAL A 84 5.93 1.99 -1.16
CA VAL A 84 7.01 1.29 -0.47
C VAL A 84 8.24 1.16 -1.37
N LEU A 85 8.07 0.73 -2.62
CA LEU A 85 9.18 0.60 -3.57
C LEU A 85 9.87 1.93 -3.84
N GLN A 86 9.10 3.01 -4.02
CA GLN A 86 9.66 4.35 -4.19
C GLN A 86 10.47 4.78 -2.97
N ARG A 87 10.04 4.46 -1.75
CA ARG A 87 10.76 4.82 -0.52
C ARG A 87 12.07 4.03 -0.35
N HIS A 88 12.12 2.76 -0.75
CA HIS A 88 13.31 1.94 -0.63
C HIS A 88 14.33 2.14 -1.76
N PHE A 89 13.86 2.39 -2.99
CA PHE A 89 14.70 2.39 -4.20
C PHE A 89 14.70 3.73 -4.95
N GLY A 90 13.99 4.74 -4.43
CA GLY A 90 13.89 6.06 -5.07
C GLY A 90 12.98 6.07 -6.30
N TRP A 91 13.03 7.17 -7.05
CA TRP A 91 12.12 7.38 -8.18
C TRP A 91 12.40 6.47 -9.38
N ARG A 92 13.61 5.92 -9.51
CA ARG A 92 13.92 4.95 -10.57
C ARG A 92 13.03 3.70 -10.50
N ALA A 93 12.70 3.23 -9.30
CA ALA A 93 11.73 2.17 -9.10
C ALA A 93 10.30 2.71 -8.92
N GLY A 94 10.17 3.91 -8.36
CA GLY A 94 8.88 4.54 -8.12
C GLY A 94 8.11 4.81 -9.39
N VAL A 95 8.73 5.40 -10.43
CA VAL A 95 8.06 5.72 -11.69
C VAL A 95 7.42 4.50 -12.33
N PRO A 96 8.11 3.39 -12.59
CA PRO A 96 7.48 2.20 -13.17
C PRO A 96 6.44 1.57 -12.25
N ALA A 97 6.66 1.57 -10.92
CA ALA A 97 5.71 1.02 -9.97
C ALA A 97 4.40 1.83 -9.92
N TYR A 98 4.47 3.15 -9.88
CA TYR A 98 3.29 4.01 -9.97
C TYR A 98 2.63 3.95 -11.35
N GLY A 99 3.40 3.80 -12.43
CA GLY A 99 2.86 3.57 -13.78
C GLY A 99 2.02 2.29 -13.84
N LEU A 100 2.51 1.19 -13.27
CA LEU A 100 1.75 -0.06 -13.16
C LEU A 100 0.51 0.10 -12.28
N ALA A 101 0.62 0.78 -11.14
CA ALA A 101 -0.50 1.05 -10.26
C ALA A 101 -1.59 1.90 -10.96
N ALA A 102 -1.19 2.89 -11.76
CA ALA A 102 -2.10 3.70 -12.57
C ALA A 102 -2.78 2.87 -13.68
N TYR A 103 -2.05 1.97 -14.33
CA TYR A 103 -2.62 1.02 -15.29
C TYR A 103 -3.69 0.12 -14.64
N ILE A 104 -3.38 -0.46 -13.46
CA ILE A 104 -4.35 -1.25 -12.69
C ILE A 104 -5.57 -0.39 -12.33
N ALA A 105 -5.36 0.84 -11.89
CA ALA A 105 -6.44 1.78 -11.58
C ALA A 105 -7.35 2.05 -12.79
N GLY A 106 -6.76 2.28 -13.97
CA GLY A 106 -7.47 2.46 -15.23
C GLY A 106 -8.27 1.23 -15.65
N SER A 107 -7.73 0.02 -15.44
CA SER A 107 -8.46 -1.22 -15.74
C SER A 107 -9.76 -1.33 -14.94
N ARG A 108 -9.77 -0.88 -13.67
CA ARG A 108 -10.99 -0.92 -12.83
C ARG A 108 -12.10 -0.01 -13.32
N LEU A 109 -11.74 1.13 -13.92
CA LEU A 109 -12.70 2.03 -14.56
C LEU A 109 -13.27 1.41 -15.84
N GLN A 110 -12.41 0.86 -16.68
CA GLN A 110 -12.79 0.29 -17.97
C GLN A 110 -13.66 -0.98 -17.82
N GLU A 111 -13.44 -1.76 -16.76
CA GLU A 111 -14.25 -2.93 -16.43
C GLU A 111 -15.56 -2.59 -15.68
N ASN A 112 -15.90 -1.32 -15.54
CA ASN A 112 -17.09 -0.85 -14.79
C ASN A 112 -17.14 -1.39 -13.34
N LYS A 113 -15.99 -1.68 -12.74
CA LYS A 113 -15.91 -2.17 -11.35
C LYS A 113 -15.91 -1.03 -10.33
N HIS A 114 -15.45 0.15 -10.74
CA HIS A 114 -15.28 1.30 -9.86
C HIS A 114 -15.56 2.63 -10.58
N TYR A 115 -16.00 3.63 -9.84
CA TYR A 115 -16.05 5.02 -10.30
C TYR A 115 -14.66 5.67 -10.16
N LEU A 116 -14.43 6.77 -10.86
CA LEU A 116 -13.19 7.53 -10.76
C LEU A 116 -12.87 7.95 -9.32
N SER A 117 -13.87 8.38 -8.56
CA SER A 117 -13.70 8.74 -7.14
C SER A 117 -13.20 7.57 -6.28
N ASP A 118 -13.66 6.33 -6.56
CA ASP A 118 -13.22 5.13 -5.82
C ASP A 118 -11.74 4.85 -6.06
N VAL A 119 -11.30 5.09 -7.29
CA VAL A 119 -9.92 4.89 -7.74
C VAL A 119 -9.00 5.96 -7.15
N VAL A 120 -9.37 7.24 -7.25
CA VAL A 120 -8.58 8.35 -6.71
C VAL A 120 -8.42 8.23 -5.20
N PHE A 121 -9.52 7.94 -4.50
CA PHE A 121 -9.46 7.76 -3.04
C PHE A 121 -8.69 6.50 -2.64
N GLY A 122 -8.85 5.40 -3.40
CA GLY A 122 -8.05 4.19 -3.22
C GLY A 122 -6.55 4.46 -3.38
N ALA A 123 -6.14 5.21 -4.41
CA ALA A 123 -4.74 5.61 -4.60
C ALA A 123 -4.21 6.41 -3.40
N ALA A 124 -4.99 7.36 -2.88
CA ALA A 124 -4.61 8.14 -1.70
C ALA A 124 -4.40 7.25 -0.47
N ILE A 125 -5.34 6.34 -0.16
CA ILE A 125 -5.19 5.37 0.94
C ILE A 125 -3.91 4.55 0.77
N GLY A 126 -3.65 4.01 -0.43
CA GLY A 126 -2.47 3.20 -0.70
C GLY A 126 -1.18 3.98 -0.48
N ILE A 127 -1.08 5.21 -0.99
CA ILE A 127 0.09 6.07 -0.79
C ILE A 127 0.29 6.36 0.71
N VAL A 128 -0.77 6.69 1.44
CA VAL A 128 -0.69 6.94 2.88
C VAL A 128 -0.21 5.70 3.61
N ALA A 129 -0.78 4.52 3.34
CA ALA A 129 -0.37 3.27 3.98
C ALA A 129 1.12 2.95 3.72
N GLY A 130 1.56 3.00 2.45
CA GLY A 130 2.96 2.74 2.09
C GLY A 130 3.94 3.73 2.69
N ARG A 131 3.60 5.02 2.73
CA ARG A 131 4.43 6.06 3.34
C ARG A 131 4.49 5.93 4.86
N THR A 132 3.37 5.63 5.52
CA THR A 132 3.32 5.49 6.98
C THR A 132 4.25 4.38 7.47
N VAL A 133 4.22 3.20 6.85
CA VAL A 133 5.07 2.08 7.28
C VAL A 133 6.55 2.27 6.94
N THR A 134 6.86 3.18 6.04
CA THR A 134 8.23 3.51 5.63
C THR A 134 8.76 4.80 6.24
N ILE A 135 8.11 5.35 7.27
CA ILE A 135 8.63 6.48 8.03
C ILE A 135 10.02 6.10 8.60
N GLY A 136 11.02 6.95 8.39
CA GLY A 136 12.42 6.67 8.75
C GLY A 136 13.21 5.93 7.65
N ARG A 137 12.59 5.44 6.58
CA ARG A 137 13.30 4.94 5.39
C ARG A 137 13.61 6.09 4.42
N GLY A 138 14.78 6.03 3.80
CA GLY A 138 15.22 7.07 2.87
C GLY A 138 15.61 8.38 3.59
N GLN A 139 15.13 9.52 3.10
CA GLN A 139 15.48 10.86 3.65
C GLN A 139 14.55 11.36 4.77
N ALA A 140 13.67 10.53 5.30
CA ALA A 140 12.77 10.95 6.37
C ALA A 140 13.58 11.21 7.65
N ARG A 141 13.46 12.45 8.18
CA ARG A 141 14.14 12.90 9.40
C ARG A 141 13.31 12.69 10.66
N PHE A 142 12.11 12.17 10.56
CA PHE A 142 11.20 11.98 11.67
C PHE A 142 10.64 10.55 11.68
N ALA A 143 10.60 9.94 12.85
CA ALA A 143 9.87 8.70 13.11
C ALA A 143 8.73 8.99 14.09
N VAL A 144 7.54 8.51 13.78
CA VAL A 144 6.39 8.51 14.68
C VAL A 144 6.23 7.08 15.20
N ALA A 145 6.30 6.92 16.51
CA ALA A 145 6.13 5.62 17.15
C ALA A 145 5.16 5.72 18.33
N PRO A 146 4.34 4.69 18.55
CA PRO A 146 3.60 4.60 19.79
C PRO A 146 4.58 4.45 20.97
N VAL A 147 4.39 5.25 22.00
CA VAL A 147 5.19 5.21 23.23
C VAL A 147 4.27 4.80 24.37
N ALA A 148 4.65 3.74 25.10
CA ALA A 148 4.02 3.41 26.35
C ALA A 148 4.66 4.27 27.45
N ALA A 149 3.84 5.02 28.19
CA ALA A 149 4.26 5.80 29.36
C ALA A 149 3.54 5.29 30.59
N PRO A 150 4.12 5.42 31.80
CA PRO A 150 3.42 5.11 33.03
C PRO A 150 2.14 5.94 33.14
N GLY A 151 0.97 5.27 33.05
CA GLY A 151 -0.34 5.92 33.09
C GLY A 151 -1.05 6.13 31.75
N GLY A 152 -0.49 5.70 30.60
CA GLY A 152 -1.17 5.79 29.30
C GLY A 152 -0.30 5.47 28.09
N ALA A 153 -0.92 5.44 26.93
CA ALA A 153 -0.23 5.33 25.63
C ALA A 153 -0.16 6.72 24.96
N GLY A 154 0.97 7.04 24.37
CA GLY A 154 1.20 8.28 23.65
C GLY A 154 1.83 8.04 22.27
N VAL A 155 1.94 9.11 21.48
CA VAL A 155 2.64 9.11 20.19
C VAL A 155 3.94 9.88 20.36
N GLY A 156 5.06 9.17 20.21
CA GLY A 156 6.39 9.78 20.25
C GLY A 156 6.84 10.22 18.85
N LEU A 157 7.38 11.43 18.74
CA LEU A 157 8.04 11.96 17.56
C LEU A 157 9.55 11.92 17.79
N THR A 158 10.25 11.06 17.07
CA THR A 158 11.70 10.93 17.20
C THR A 158 12.39 11.52 15.97
N TRP A 159 13.35 12.40 16.19
CA TRP A 159 14.25 12.88 15.14
C TRP A 159 15.33 11.83 14.91
N VAL A 160 15.39 11.30 13.69
CA VAL A 160 16.47 10.38 13.27
C VAL A 160 17.48 11.20 12.45
N GLY A 161 18.56 11.59 13.08
CA GLY A 161 19.70 12.22 12.42
C GLY A 161 20.43 11.21 11.51
N ARG A 162 21.07 11.72 10.45
CA ARG A 162 22.01 10.94 9.63
C ARG A 162 23.24 10.62 10.49
N GLN A 163 23.55 9.34 10.72
CA GLN A 163 24.92 8.91 11.04
C GLN A 163 25.69 8.72 9.75
#